data_99aa2abde03293882bd750d266867d2a
#
_entry.id   99aa2abde03293882bd750d266867d2a
#
_cell.length_a   1.000
_cell.length_b   1.000
_cell.length_c   1.000
_cell.angle_alpha   90.00
_cell.angle_beta   90.00
_cell.angle_gamma   90.00
#
_symmetry.space_group_name_H-M   'P 1'
#
loop_
_entity.id
_entity.type
_entity.pdbx_description
1 polymer ?
#
loop_
_entity_poly.entity_id
_entity_poly.type
_entity_poly.pdbx_seq_one_letter_code
_entity_poly.pdbx_strand_id
1 'polypeptide(L)'
;LWQDAAKALGRTLEGTITTDPATAIEHTIRLTAYAGIFWLSAQYGRDPANARKVLWCIALAGIACASYGLSIYTSGNKTILGYAKWAFPGDLTSTFVGRAAYGAYAGMGLLTLLALMLHSASQAARSAAKQGQRLIDAIPPSIYCLICGSIIVATAMMLTRSRGAVMVTAIGAAVMLSILIGRAKTRRRSLAGLALL
;
A
#
# COMPACT_ATOMS: atom_id res chain seq x y z
N LEU A 1 37.69 8.42 21.52
CA LEU A 1 36.44 9.20 21.57
C LEU A 1 35.70 8.97 22.89
N TRP A 2 35.28 7.72 23.23
CA TRP A 2 34.57 7.43 24.49
C TRP A 2 35.45 7.61 25.73
N GLN A 3 36.71 7.23 25.66
CA GLN A 3 37.69 7.43 26.75
C GLN A 3 37.95 8.94 26.99
N ASP A 4 38.01 9.75 25.94
CA ASP A 4 38.23 11.18 26.05
C ASP A 4 36.98 11.86 26.61
N ALA A 5 35.79 11.42 26.18
CA ALA A 5 34.52 11.87 26.74
C ALA A 5 34.37 11.49 28.22
N ALA A 6 34.78 10.28 28.62
CA ALA A 6 34.76 9.83 30.00
C ALA A 6 35.68 10.67 30.87
N LYS A 7 36.88 11.00 30.40
CA LYS A 7 37.82 11.90 31.09
C LYS A 7 37.25 13.31 31.27
N ALA A 8 36.67 13.85 30.19
CA ALA A 8 36.11 15.21 30.18
C ALA A 8 34.90 15.33 31.11
N LEU A 9 34.08 14.28 31.25
CA LEU A 9 32.88 14.27 32.08
C LEU A 9 33.11 13.74 33.48
N GLY A 10 34.32 13.24 33.81
CA GLY A 10 34.63 12.65 35.12
C GLY A 10 33.79 11.43 35.46
N ARG A 11 33.26 10.72 34.49
CA ARG A 11 32.38 9.53 34.63
C ARG A 11 32.90 8.37 33.80
N THR A 12 32.68 7.16 34.28
CA THR A 12 32.88 5.95 33.46
C THR A 12 31.78 5.87 32.43
N LEU A 13 32.15 5.96 31.14
CA LEU A 13 31.22 5.81 30.02
C LEU A 13 31.46 4.45 29.39
N GLU A 14 30.41 3.66 29.22
CA GLU A 14 30.45 2.47 28.41
C GLU A 14 30.42 2.86 26.94
N GLY A 15 31.42 2.41 26.17
CA GLY A 15 31.51 2.67 24.75
C GLY A 15 30.36 1.98 24.02
N THR A 16 29.56 2.75 23.32
CA THR A 16 28.47 2.25 22.45
C THR A 16 28.83 2.46 20.98
N ILE A 17 28.28 1.63 20.09
CA ILE A 17 28.47 1.76 18.63
C ILE A 17 27.77 3.04 18.11
N THR A 18 26.75 3.53 18.83
CA THR A 18 25.96 4.70 18.45
C THR A 18 26.18 5.84 19.43
N THR A 19 26.07 7.08 18.96
CA THR A 19 26.10 8.28 19.78
C THR A 19 24.84 8.46 20.63
N ASP A 20 23.73 7.82 20.24
CA ASP A 20 22.46 7.82 20.96
C ASP A 20 21.92 6.39 21.08
N PRO A 21 22.27 5.68 22.17
CA PRO A 21 21.85 4.31 22.41
C PRO A 21 20.33 4.16 22.57
N ALA A 22 19.66 5.16 23.18
CA ALA A 22 18.22 5.10 23.43
C ALA A 22 17.44 5.09 22.10
N THR A 23 17.75 5.99 21.20
CA THR A 23 17.14 6.05 19.87
C THR A 23 17.47 4.82 19.03
N ALA A 24 18.70 4.28 19.14
CA ALA A 24 19.08 3.06 18.45
C ALA A 24 18.28 1.83 18.91
N ILE A 25 18.03 1.70 20.22
CA ILE A 25 17.19 0.63 20.77
C ILE A 25 15.75 0.78 20.26
N GLU A 26 15.18 2.00 20.30
CA GLU A 26 13.84 2.25 19.79
C GLU A 26 13.69 1.85 18.31
N HIS A 27 14.64 2.24 17.46
CA HIS A 27 14.63 1.85 16.04
C HIS A 27 14.79 0.34 15.84
N THR A 28 15.60 -0.32 16.68
CA THR A 28 15.77 -1.79 16.62
C THR A 28 14.47 -2.51 17.00
N ILE A 29 13.80 -2.06 18.05
CA ILE A 29 12.50 -2.60 18.47
C ILE A 29 11.46 -2.41 17.34
N ARG A 30 11.40 -1.23 16.73
CA ARG A 30 10.51 -0.96 15.58
C ARG A 30 10.81 -1.88 14.40
N LEU A 31 12.08 -2.06 14.05
CA LEU A 31 12.47 -2.95 12.96
C LEU A 31 12.09 -4.41 13.25
N THR A 32 12.29 -4.87 14.48
CA THR A 32 11.90 -6.21 14.93
C THR A 32 10.38 -6.40 14.85
N ALA A 33 9.60 -5.39 15.27
CA ALA A 33 8.15 -5.42 15.14
C ALA A 33 7.70 -5.49 13.67
N TYR A 34 8.32 -4.73 12.77
CA TYR A 34 8.02 -4.80 11.33
C TYR A 34 8.39 -6.16 10.73
N ALA A 35 9.53 -6.75 11.11
CA ALA A 35 9.92 -8.08 10.71
C ALA A 35 8.93 -9.14 11.19
N GLY A 36 8.44 -9.02 12.43
CA GLY A 36 7.40 -9.88 12.99
C GLY A 36 6.07 -9.80 12.24
N ILE A 37 5.61 -8.58 11.96
CA ILE A 37 4.38 -8.34 11.17
C ILE A 37 4.54 -8.92 9.76
N PHE A 38 5.69 -8.70 9.11
CA PHE A 38 5.99 -9.27 7.80
C PHE A 38 5.94 -10.79 7.82
N TRP A 39 6.59 -11.41 8.80
CA TRP A 39 6.62 -12.86 8.97
C TRP A 39 5.22 -13.45 9.17
N LEU A 40 4.44 -12.88 10.08
CA LEU A 40 3.06 -13.30 10.33
C LEU A 40 2.18 -13.14 9.09
N SER A 41 2.31 -12.00 8.39
CA SER A 41 1.56 -11.75 7.16
C SER A 41 1.94 -12.75 6.06
N ALA A 42 3.23 -13.10 5.94
CA ALA A 42 3.71 -14.08 4.98
C ALA A 42 3.19 -15.49 5.31
N GLN A 43 3.15 -15.86 6.59
CA GLN A 43 2.60 -17.15 7.04
C GLN A 43 1.09 -17.23 6.78
N TYR A 44 0.35 -16.20 7.18
CA TYR A 44 -1.10 -16.14 7.01
C TYR A 44 -1.50 -16.09 5.53
N GLY A 45 -0.70 -15.41 4.71
CA GLY A 45 -0.94 -15.25 3.27
C GLY A 45 -0.58 -16.47 2.41
N ARG A 46 -0.06 -17.56 2.99
CA ARG A 46 0.22 -18.81 2.24
C ARG A 46 -1.05 -19.43 1.69
N ASP A 47 -2.16 -19.32 2.42
CA ASP A 47 -3.46 -19.72 1.92
C ASP A 47 -4.06 -18.62 1.02
N PRO A 48 -4.44 -18.92 -0.24
CA PRO A 48 -5.03 -17.96 -1.16
C PRO A 48 -6.30 -17.26 -0.64
N ALA A 49 -7.10 -17.95 0.18
CA ALA A 49 -8.29 -17.37 0.78
C ALA A 49 -7.94 -16.28 1.80
N ASN A 50 -6.95 -16.55 2.65
CA ASN A 50 -6.47 -15.62 3.65
C ASN A 50 -5.68 -14.46 3.03
N ALA A 51 -4.87 -14.72 2.00
CA ALA A 51 -4.21 -13.67 1.24
C ALA A 51 -5.21 -12.66 0.68
N ARG A 52 -6.35 -13.14 0.15
CA ARG A 52 -7.42 -12.27 -0.34
C ARG A 52 -8.04 -11.42 0.77
N LYS A 53 -8.25 -11.98 1.97
CA LYS A 53 -8.74 -11.21 3.13
C LYS A 53 -7.78 -10.10 3.51
N VAL A 54 -6.48 -10.38 3.54
CA VAL A 54 -5.43 -9.36 3.82
C VAL A 54 -5.49 -8.24 2.79
N LEU A 55 -5.58 -8.57 1.50
CA LEU A 55 -5.68 -7.55 0.44
C LEU A 55 -6.95 -6.70 0.61
N TRP A 56 -8.09 -7.29 0.96
CA TRP A 56 -9.30 -6.54 1.25
C TRP A 56 -9.15 -5.62 2.47
N CYS A 57 -8.51 -6.09 3.55
CA CYS A 57 -8.23 -5.26 4.71
C CYS A 57 -7.34 -4.06 4.35
N ILE A 58 -6.29 -4.26 3.56
CA ILE A 58 -5.41 -3.18 3.10
C ILE A 58 -6.19 -2.18 2.22
N ALA A 59 -7.01 -2.67 1.30
CA ALA A 59 -7.82 -1.84 0.42
C ALA A 59 -8.83 -1.00 1.21
N LEU A 60 -9.56 -1.61 2.15
CA LEU A 60 -10.53 -0.91 2.99
C LEU A 60 -9.86 0.13 3.90
N ALA A 61 -8.73 -0.20 4.52
CA ALA A 61 -7.94 0.74 5.31
C ALA A 61 -7.45 1.92 4.46
N GLY A 62 -7.00 1.65 3.22
CA GLY A 62 -6.62 2.68 2.27
C GLY A 62 -7.77 3.62 1.91
N ILE A 63 -8.97 3.07 1.63
CA ILE A 63 -10.16 3.87 1.35
C ILE A 63 -10.58 4.70 2.58
N ALA A 64 -10.59 4.10 3.78
CA ALA A 64 -10.95 4.79 5.01
C ALA A 64 -10.02 5.97 5.30
N CYS A 65 -8.71 5.76 5.21
CA CYS A 65 -7.72 6.83 5.38
C CYS A 65 -7.85 7.91 4.30
N ALA A 66 -8.12 7.53 3.03
CA ALA A 66 -8.30 8.49 1.95
C ALA A 66 -9.57 9.32 2.15
N SER A 67 -10.68 8.70 2.52
CA SER A 67 -11.95 9.38 2.80
C SER A 67 -11.83 10.34 3.98
N TYR A 68 -11.17 9.91 5.06
CA TYR A 68 -10.85 10.78 6.19
C TYR A 68 -9.99 11.98 5.75
N GLY A 69 -8.91 11.72 5.01
CA GLY A 69 -8.02 12.77 4.52
C GLY A 69 -8.74 13.79 3.62
N LEU A 70 -9.61 13.32 2.73
CA LEU A 70 -10.43 14.17 1.87
C LEU A 70 -11.42 15.00 2.69
N SER A 71 -12.10 14.42 3.68
CA SER A 71 -13.05 15.12 4.54
C SER A 71 -12.37 16.27 5.30
N ILE A 72 -11.20 16.02 5.89
CA ILE A 72 -10.43 17.06 6.59
C ILE A 72 -9.93 18.13 5.62
N TYR A 73 -9.46 17.74 4.44
CA TYR A 73 -8.94 18.65 3.43
C TYR A 73 -10.05 19.58 2.89
N THR A 74 -11.22 19.03 2.56
CA THR A 74 -12.36 19.79 2.04
C THR A 74 -13.01 20.69 3.10
N SER A 75 -12.98 20.29 4.37
CA SER A 75 -13.46 21.11 5.49
C SER A 75 -12.53 22.29 5.81
N GLY A 76 -11.37 22.42 5.14
CA GLY A 76 -10.37 23.45 5.44
C GLY A 76 -9.71 23.30 6.81
N ASN A 77 -9.99 22.21 7.52
CA ASN A 77 -9.45 21.94 8.84
C ASN A 77 -7.97 21.52 8.76
N LYS A 78 -7.13 22.13 9.58
CA LYS A 78 -5.69 21.88 9.62
C LYS A 78 -5.31 20.96 10.79
N THR A 79 -6.09 19.91 11.01
CA THR A 79 -5.86 18.95 12.10
C THR A 79 -5.57 17.55 11.57
N ILE A 80 -4.87 16.75 12.37
CA ILE A 80 -4.63 15.31 12.16
C ILE A 80 -5.14 14.62 13.41
N LEU A 81 -6.23 13.85 13.32
CA LEU A 81 -6.85 13.15 14.45
C LEU A 81 -7.10 14.06 15.67
N GLY A 82 -7.50 15.33 15.41
CA GLY A 82 -7.77 16.32 16.44
C GLY A 82 -6.57 17.17 16.88
N TYR A 83 -5.35 16.83 16.48
CA TYR A 83 -4.15 17.61 16.76
C TYR A 83 -3.84 18.61 15.65
N ALA A 84 -3.37 19.81 16.04
CA ALA A 84 -2.98 20.84 15.08
C ALA A 84 -1.83 20.35 14.20
N LYS A 85 -1.98 20.53 12.87
CA LYS A 85 -1.00 20.11 11.87
C LYS A 85 0.18 21.09 11.88
N TRP A 86 1.35 20.62 12.29
CA TRP A 86 2.57 21.43 12.36
C TRP A 86 3.41 21.37 11.07
N ALA A 87 3.17 20.36 10.20
CA ALA A 87 3.88 20.24 8.92
C ALA A 87 2.90 20.11 7.76
N PHE A 88 3.25 20.68 6.60
CA PHE A 88 2.47 20.62 5.36
C PHE A 88 1.00 21.00 5.49
N PRO A 89 0.67 22.21 6.03
CA PRO A 89 -0.72 22.59 6.33
C PRO A 89 -1.62 22.71 5.08
N GLY A 90 -1.03 22.88 3.88
CA GLY A 90 -1.75 23.01 2.60
C GLY A 90 -1.87 21.70 1.80
N ASP A 91 -1.24 20.61 2.24
CA ASP A 91 -1.25 19.33 1.51
C ASP A 91 -2.14 18.30 2.21
N LEU A 92 -2.73 17.38 1.47
CA LEU A 92 -3.47 16.27 2.06
C LEU A 92 -2.48 15.25 2.62
N THR A 93 -2.52 15.01 3.93
CA THR A 93 -1.66 14.02 4.62
C THR A 93 -2.46 12.96 5.37
N SER A 94 -3.81 13.08 5.40
CA SER A 94 -4.70 12.17 6.12
C SER A 94 -4.24 11.98 7.58
N THR A 95 -4.02 10.74 8.02
CA THR A 95 -3.56 10.38 9.36
C THR A 95 -2.05 10.47 9.54
N PHE A 96 -1.31 10.84 8.50
CA PHE A 96 0.16 10.93 8.52
C PHE A 96 0.62 12.38 8.69
N VAL A 97 1.78 12.58 9.30
CA VAL A 97 2.40 13.89 9.40
C VAL A 97 3.01 14.32 8.06
N GLY A 98 3.65 13.38 7.36
CA GLY A 98 4.37 13.65 6.12
C GLY A 98 3.55 13.31 4.86
N ARG A 99 3.49 14.25 3.91
CA ARG A 99 2.81 14.06 2.63
C ARG A 99 3.37 12.89 1.80
N ALA A 100 4.68 12.65 1.87
CA ALA A 100 5.32 11.57 1.13
C ALA A 100 4.97 10.20 1.73
N ALA A 101 4.92 10.10 3.07
CA ALA A 101 4.55 8.88 3.77
C ALA A 101 3.09 8.49 3.47
N TYR A 102 2.17 9.46 3.55
CA TYR A 102 0.79 9.20 3.16
C TYR A 102 0.67 8.86 1.67
N GLY A 103 1.39 9.58 0.79
CA GLY A 103 1.39 9.29 -0.64
C GLY A 103 1.85 7.86 -0.97
N ALA A 104 2.90 7.37 -0.30
CA ALA A 104 3.37 5.98 -0.45
C ALA A 104 2.32 4.98 0.04
N TYR A 105 1.67 5.26 1.18
CA TYR A 105 0.59 4.44 1.72
C TYR A 105 -0.63 4.39 0.78
N ALA A 106 -1.04 5.55 0.24
CA ALA A 106 -2.13 5.65 -0.73
C ALA A 106 -1.79 4.91 -2.03
N GLY A 107 -0.54 4.99 -2.49
CA GLY A 107 -0.04 4.23 -3.64
C GLY A 107 -0.13 2.72 -3.44
N MET A 108 0.25 2.22 -2.26
CA MET A 108 0.08 0.81 -1.88
C MET A 108 -1.39 0.40 -1.91
N GLY A 109 -2.27 1.22 -1.34
CA GLY A 109 -3.72 1.01 -1.35
C GLY A 109 -4.28 0.96 -2.78
N LEU A 110 -3.86 1.88 -3.64
CA LEU A 110 -4.28 1.95 -5.04
C LEU A 110 -3.84 0.71 -5.83
N LEU A 111 -2.60 0.27 -5.69
CA LEU A 111 -2.10 -0.96 -6.32
C LEU A 111 -2.86 -2.21 -5.84
N THR A 112 -3.21 -2.25 -4.55
CA THR A 112 -4.01 -3.35 -3.99
C THR A 112 -5.43 -3.36 -4.55
N LEU A 113 -6.08 -2.20 -4.65
CA LEU A 113 -7.40 -2.05 -5.27
C LEU A 113 -7.37 -2.48 -6.73
N LEU A 114 -6.36 -2.07 -7.49
CA LEU A 114 -6.17 -2.45 -8.88
C LEU A 114 -5.98 -3.97 -9.02
N ALA A 115 -5.20 -4.60 -8.15
CA ALA A 115 -5.00 -6.04 -8.14
C ALA A 115 -6.31 -6.80 -7.87
N LEU A 116 -7.11 -6.36 -6.89
CA LEU A 116 -8.42 -6.93 -6.59
C LEU A 116 -9.41 -6.75 -7.75
N MET A 117 -9.42 -5.58 -8.38
CA MET A 117 -10.27 -5.28 -9.53
C MET A 117 -9.94 -6.19 -10.72
N LEU A 118 -8.65 -6.32 -11.05
CA LEU A 118 -8.20 -7.20 -12.13
C LEU A 118 -8.50 -8.68 -11.85
N HIS A 119 -8.35 -9.10 -10.59
CA HIS A 119 -8.72 -10.45 -10.18
C HIS A 119 -10.23 -10.69 -10.34
N SER A 120 -11.07 -9.80 -9.85
CA SER A 120 -12.53 -9.89 -9.96
C SER A 120 -13.00 -9.85 -11.42
N ALA A 121 -12.43 -8.95 -12.24
CA ALA A 121 -12.71 -8.88 -13.67
C ALA A 121 -12.33 -10.18 -14.40
N SER A 122 -11.18 -10.77 -14.05
CA SER A 122 -10.75 -12.04 -14.63
C SER A 122 -11.64 -13.22 -14.24
N GLN A 123 -12.19 -13.21 -13.05
CA GLN A 123 -13.18 -14.21 -12.61
C GLN A 123 -14.51 -14.03 -13.35
N ALA A 124 -15.01 -12.79 -13.46
CA ALA A 124 -16.21 -12.47 -14.21
C ALA A 124 -16.13 -12.93 -15.67
N ALA A 125 -14.99 -12.63 -16.32
CA ALA A 125 -14.74 -13.06 -17.71
C ALA A 125 -14.75 -14.59 -17.87
N ARG A 126 -14.19 -15.33 -16.91
CA ARG A 126 -14.20 -16.80 -16.92
C ARG A 126 -15.62 -17.38 -16.70
N SER A 127 -16.40 -16.77 -15.82
CA SER A 127 -17.77 -17.17 -15.55
C SER A 127 -18.68 -16.91 -16.76
N ALA A 128 -18.56 -15.71 -17.36
CA ALA A 128 -19.29 -15.37 -18.59
C ALA A 128 -18.99 -16.36 -19.74
N ALA A 129 -17.70 -16.68 -19.95
CA ALA A 129 -17.29 -17.63 -20.98
C ALA A 129 -17.83 -19.05 -20.77
N LYS A 130 -17.97 -19.48 -19.49
CA LYS A 130 -18.55 -20.81 -19.16
C LYS A 130 -20.05 -20.87 -19.33
N GLN A 131 -20.74 -19.76 -19.08
CA GLN A 131 -22.21 -19.70 -19.08
C GLN A 131 -22.79 -19.15 -20.40
N GLY A 132 -21.95 -18.75 -21.35
CA GLY A 132 -22.37 -18.11 -22.61
C GLY A 132 -23.09 -16.77 -22.40
N GLN A 133 -22.90 -16.14 -21.25
CA GLN A 133 -23.52 -14.86 -20.87
C GLN A 133 -22.68 -13.67 -21.37
N ARG A 134 -23.33 -12.51 -21.51
CA ARG A 134 -22.62 -11.28 -21.81
C ARG A 134 -21.71 -10.91 -20.63
N LEU A 135 -20.52 -10.39 -20.94
CA LEU A 135 -19.53 -10.01 -19.92
C LEU A 135 -20.10 -9.00 -18.90
N ILE A 136 -20.96 -8.11 -19.36
CA ILE A 136 -21.59 -7.05 -18.53
C ILE A 136 -22.48 -7.68 -17.44
N ASP A 137 -23.22 -8.72 -17.76
CA ASP A 137 -24.14 -9.39 -16.83
C ASP A 137 -23.41 -10.22 -15.77
N ALA A 138 -22.16 -10.59 -16.05
CA ALA A 138 -21.29 -11.36 -15.16
C ALA A 138 -20.45 -10.49 -14.20
N ILE A 139 -20.52 -9.16 -14.29
CA ILE A 139 -19.73 -8.24 -13.45
C ILE A 139 -20.33 -8.22 -12.04
N PRO A 140 -19.59 -8.65 -11.00
CA PRO A 140 -20.08 -8.60 -9.65
C PRO A 140 -20.12 -7.16 -9.11
N PRO A 141 -21.08 -6.81 -8.24
CA PRO A 141 -21.23 -5.45 -7.70
C PRO A 141 -20.00 -4.97 -6.92
N SER A 142 -19.16 -5.88 -6.42
CA SER A 142 -17.90 -5.55 -5.77
C SER A 142 -16.92 -4.76 -6.67
N ILE A 143 -16.99 -4.93 -7.99
CA ILE A 143 -16.14 -4.18 -8.94
C ILE A 143 -16.46 -2.68 -8.88
N TYR A 144 -17.74 -2.31 -8.81
CA TYR A 144 -18.13 -0.91 -8.70
C TYR A 144 -17.60 -0.27 -7.41
N CYS A 145 -17.65 -0.99 -6.28
CA CYS A 145 -17.06 -0.53 -5.02
C CYS A 145 -15.54 -0.34 -5.14
N LEU A 146 -14.84 -1.25 -5.83
CA LEU A 146 -13.40 -1.15 -6.05
C LEU A 146 -13.05 0.05 -6.95
N ILE A 147 -13.86 0.33 -7.98
CA ILE A 147 -13.68 1.50 -8.86
C ILE A 147 -13.86 2.79 -8.05
N CYS A 148 -14.96 2.91 -7.30
CA CYS A 148 -15.21 4.08 -6.45
C CYS A 148 -14.09 4.27 -5.43
N GLY A 149 -13.66 3.20 -4.75
CA GLY A 149 -12.53 3.23 -3.83
C GLY A 149 -11.23 3.67 -4.49
N SER A 150 -10.96 3.20 -5.71
CA SER A 150 -9.77 3.60 -6.47
C SER A 150 -9.80 5.09 -6.83
N ILE A 151 -10.94 5.64 -7.19
CA ILE A 151 -11.10 7.07 -7.47
C ILE A 151 -10.82 7.89 -6.21
N ILE A 152 -11.40 7.50 -5.07
CA ILE A 152 -11.20 8.18 -3.79
C ILE A 152 -9.70 8.19 -3.41
N VAL A 153 -9.04 7.03 -3.46
CA VAL A 153 -7.61 6.91 -3.10
C VAL A 153 -6.72 7.66 -4.08
N ALA A 154 -7.01 7.58 -5.39
CA ALA A 154 -6.25 8.30 -6.41
C ALA A 154 -6.38 9.82 -6.24
N THR A 155 -7.59 10.33 -5.99
CA THR A 155 -7.82 11.75 -5.73
C THR A 155 -7.07 12.20 -4.49
N ALA A 156 -7.16 11.46 -3.39
CA ALA A 156 -6.42 11.77 -2.17
C ALA A 156 -4.91 11.77 -2.40
N MET A 157 -4.37 10.80 -3.17
CA MET A 157 -2.96 10.73 -3.52
C MET A 157 -2.50 11.95 -4.35
N MET A 158 -3.31 12.41 -5.32
CA MET A 158 -2.99 13.59 -6.12
C MET A 158 -2.92 14.85 -5.24
N LEU A 159 -3.82 14.99 -4.28
CA LEU A 159 -3.86 16.13 -3.36
C LEU A 159 -2.71 16.13 -2.32
N THR A 160 -1.94 15.06 -2.21
CA THR A 160 -0.70 15.05 -1.40
C THR A 160 0.39 15.92 -2.01
N ARG A 161 0.29 16.26 -3.30
CA ARG A 161 1.34 16.95 -4.08
C ARG A 161 2.71 16.24 -4.01
N SER A 162 2.75 14.95 -3.74
CA SER A 162 3.96 14.14 -3.66
C SER A 162 4.29 13.53 -5.03
N ARG A 163 5.15 14.19 -5.81
CA ARG A 163 5.59 13.69 -7.13
C ARG A 163 6.21 12.30 -7.05
N GLY A 164 7.02 12.04 -6.01
CA GLY A 164 7.66 10.74 -5.81
C GLY A 164 6.66 9.62 -5.58
N ALA A 165 5.61 9.85 -4.77
CA ALA A 165 4.57 8.84 -4.53
C ALA A 165 3.82 8.49 -5.82
N VAL A 166 3.47 9.48 -6.63
CA VAL A 166 2.80 9.27 -7.93
C VAL A 166 3.67 8.46 -8.88
N MET A 167 4.95 8.84 -9.02
CA MET A 167 5.90 8.14 -9.91
C MET A 167 6.10 6.69 -9.49
N VAL A 168 6.34 6.42 -8.20
CA VAL A 168 6.54 5.05 -7.70
C VAL A 168 5.28 4.21 -7.88
N THR A 169 4.10 4.78 -7.64
CA THR A 169 2.82 4.08 -7.86
C THR A 169 2.60 3.77 -9.34
N ALA A 170 2.91 4.70 -10.24
CA ALA A 170 2.82 4.47 -11.68
C ALA A 170 3.77 3.36 -12.16
N ILE A 171 5.01 3.36 -11.67
CA ILE A 171 5.98 2.28 -11.95
C ILE A 171 5.44 0.95 -11.42
N GLY A 172 4.94 0.90 -10.18
CA GLY A 172 4.35 -0.29 -9.59
C GLY A 172 3.18 -0.83 -10.41
N ALA A 173 2.28 0.04 -10.88
CA ALA A 173 1.18 -0.32 -11.76
C ALA A 173 1.68 -0.86 -13.11
N ALA A 174 2.67 -0.23 -13.72
CA ALA A 174 3.27 -0.68 -14.97
C ALA A 174 3.91 -2.07 -14.84
N VAL A 175 4.66 -2.31 -13.77
CA VAL A 175 5.26 -3.62 -13.47
C VAL A 175 4.18 -4.68 -13.28
N MET A 176 3.14 -4.37 -12.51
CA MET A 176 2.03 -5.29 -12.26
C MET A 176 1.32 -5.67 -13.57
N LEU A 177 1.01 -4.68 -14.41
CA LEU A 177 0.38 -4.91 -15.71
C LEU A 177 1.27 -5.71 -16.65
N SER A 178 2.58 -5.45 -16.68
CA SER A 178 3.56 -6.19 -17.48
C SER A 178 3.59 -7.67 -17.11
N ILE A 179 3.57 -7.99 -15.80
CA ILE A 179 3.53 -9.36 -15.30
C ILE A 179 2.23 -10.05 -15.74
N LEU A 180 1.09 -9.36 -15.66
CA LEU A 180 -0.21 -9.92 -16.05
C LEU A 180 -0.28 -10.22 -17.55
N ILE A 181 0.20 -9.29 -18.39
CA ILE A 181 0.26 -9.46 -19.85
C ILE A 181 1.20 -10.63 -20.21
N GLY A 182 2.37 -10.70 -19.56
CA GLY A 182 3.32 -11.79 -19.76
C GLY A 182 2.71 -13.16 -19.46
N ARG A 183 2.02 -13.28 -18.31
CA ARG A 183 1.32 -14.52 -17.91
C ARG A 183 0.19 -14.89 -18.88
N ALA A 184 -0.57 -13.92 -19.38
CA ALA A 184 -1.63 -14.15 -20.35
C ALA A 184 -1.08 -14.66 -21.69
N LYS A 185 0.04 -14.11 -22.15
CA LYS A 185 0.73 -14.52 -23.39
C LYS A 185 1.29 -15.94 -23.29
N THR A 186 1.93 -16.28 -22.18
CA THR A 186 2.47 -17.63 -21.93
C THR A 186 1.36 -18.67 -21.92
N ARG A 187 0.23 -18.38 -21.24
CA ARG A 187 -0.92 -19.28 -21.20
C ARG A 187 -1.55 -19.52 -22.58
N ARG A 188 -1.66 -18.48 -23.42
CA ARG A 188 -2.15 -18.63 -24.80
C ARG A 188 -1.23 -19.51 -25.64
N ARG A 189 0.10 -19.37 -25.47
CA ARG A 189 1.08 -20.19 -26.21
C ARG A 189 1.02 -21.67 -25.80
N SER A 190 0.85 -21.97 -24.50
CA SER A 190 0.73 -23.35 -24.03
C SER A 190 -0.54 -24.03 -24.52
N LEU A 191 -1.66 -23.31 -24.62
CA LEU A 191 -2.92 -23.83 -25.16
C LEU A 191 -2.84 -24.05 -26.70
N ALA A 192 -2.17 -23.16 -27.41
CA ALA A 192 -1.94 -23.32 -28.85
C ALA A 192 -1.02 -24.53 -29.14
N GLY A 193 0.00 -24.77 -28.34
CA GLY A 193 0.86 -25.93 -28.45
C GLY A 193 0.16 -27.26 -28.16
N LEU A 194 -0.81 -27.28 -27.24
CA LEU A 194 -1.63 -28.48 -26.94
C LEU A 194 -2.70 -28.77 -28.02
N ALA A 195 -3.11 -27.75 -28.78
CA ALA A 195 -4.08 -27.91 -29.86
C ALA A 195 -3.42 -28.40 -31.18
N LEU A 196 -2.11 -28.46 -31.23
CA LEU A 196 -1.30 -28.92 -32.37
C LEU A 196 -0.78 -30.36 -32.21
N LEU A 197 -1.03 -31.00 -31.07
CA LEU A 197 -0.78 -32.41 -30.78
C LEU A 197 -2.08 -33.22 -30.84
#